data_59f91be8f464c4d0cbc66b3a464dbf79
#
_entry.id   59f91be8f464c4d0cbc66b3a464dbf79
#
_cell.length_a   1.000
_cell.length_b   1.000
_cell.length_c   1.000
_cell.angle_alpha   90.00
_cell.angle_beta   90.00
_cell.angle_gamma   90.00
#
_symmetry.space_group_name_H-M   'P 1'
#
loop_
_entity.id
_entity.type
_entity.pdbx_description
1 polymer ?
#
loop_
_entity_poly.entity_id
_entity_poly.type
_entity_poly.pdbx_seq_one_letter_code
_entity_poly.pdbx_strand_id
1 'polypeptide(L)'
;MLDQEKVKAVREYLQGQFSNGTVEDRYDASCKSQVFSIQRQGTLYLTAIQQAFMDDHDARDIPAALGRFHLVEHLRDLPGQLVLVTKA
;
A
#
# COMPACT_ATOMS: atom_id res chain seq x y z
N MET A 1 -3.33 -1.47 16.20
CA MET A 1 -2.19 -2.13 15.53
C MET A 1 -2.73 -3.04 14.45
N LEU A 2 -2.17 -2.99 13.26
CA LEU A 2 -2.66 -3.79 12.15
C LEU A 2 -2.16 -5.24 12.22
N ASP A 3 -2.95 -6.14 11.62
CA ASP A 3 -2.58 -7.53 11.45
C ASP A 3 -1.35 -7.62 10.55
N GLN A 4 -0.28 -8.24 11.03
CA GLN A 4 0.99 -8.32 10.31
C GLN A 4 0.87 -9.14 9.03
N GLU A 5 -0.04 -10.11 8.98
CA GLU A 5 -0.27 -10.88 7.75
C GLU A 5 -0.85 -10.02 6.65
N LYS A 6 -1.74 -9.09 7.02
CA LYS A 6 -2.33 -8.16 6.06
C LYS A 6 -1.29 -7.14 5.58
N VAL A 7 -0.46 -6.63 6.49
CA VAL A 7 0.64 -5.73 6.12
C VAL A 7 1.60 -6.43 5.17
N LYS A 8 1.94 -7.68 5.47
CA LYS A 8 2.81 -8.49 4.62
C LYS A 8 2.20 -8.69 3.22
N ALA A 9 0.90 -8.93 3.15
CA ALA A 9 0.20 -9.11 1.88
C ALA A 9 0.33 -7.87 1.00
N VAL A 10 0.17 -6.68 1.59
CA VAL A 10 0.34 -5.43 0.85
C VAL A 10 1.79 -5.26 0.39
N ARG A 11 2.74 -5.53 1.29
CA ARG A 11 4.17 -5.40 0.97
C ARG A 11 4.55 -6.31 -0.19
N GLU A 12 4.12 -7.56 -0.15
CA GLU A 12 4.43 -8.52 -1.22
C GLU A 12 3.78 -8.12 -2.53
N TYR A 13 2.54 -7.61 -2.48
CA TYR A 13 1.86 -7.11 -3.67
C TYR A 13 2.66 -5.96 -4.31
N LEU A 14 3.04 -4.99 -3.49
CA LEU A 14 3.81 -3.84 -3.99
C LEU A 14 5.19 -4.25 -4.51
N GLN A 15 5.86 -5.16 -3.79
CA GLN A 15 7.17 -5.66 -4.22
C GLN A 15 7.09 -6.36 -5.58
N GLY A 16 6.00 -7.09 -5.82
CA GLY A 16 5.78 -7.76 -7.11
C GLY A 16 5.49 -6.78 -8.24
N GLN A 17 4.83 -5.66 -7.94
CA GLN A 17 4.47 -4.65 -8.94
C GLN A 17 5.64 -3.68 -9.23
N PHE A 18 6.53 -3.48 -8.28
CA PHE A 18 7.67 -2.61 -8.42
C PHE A 18 8.97 -3.41 -8.24
N SER A 19 9.21 -4.33 -9.17
CA SER A 19 10.43 -5.14 -9.16
C SER A 19 11.67 -4.23 -9.18
N ASN A 20 12.71 -4.63 -8.46
CA ASN A 20 13.93 -3.85 -8.23
C ASN A 20 13.71 -2.60 -7.38
N GLY A 21 12.52 -2.45 -6.77
CA GLY A 21 12.24 -1.38 -5.83
C GLY A 21 12.45 -1.83 -4.40
N THR A 22 12.60 -0.87 -3.50
CA THR A 22 12.67 -1.10 -2.07
C THR A 22 11.34 -0.66 -1.44
N VAL A 23 10.65 -1.57 -0.77
CA VAL A 23 9.37 -1.29 -0.11
C VAL A 23 9.61 -1.22 1.39
N GLU A 24 9.23 -0.10 2.00
CA GLU A 24 9.27 0.08 3.44
C GLU A 24 7.89 0.49 3.93
N ASP A 25 7.59 0.22 5.19
CA ASP A 25 6.30 0.57 5.75
C ASP A 25 6.39 0.99 7.20
N ARG A 26 5.43 1.81 7.63
CA ARG A 26 5.27 2.20 9.02
C ARG A 26 3.80 2.50 9.29
N TYR A 27 3.38 2.34 10.54
CA TYR A 27 2.03 2.69 10.94
C TYR A 27 1.99 4.14 11.42
N ASP A 28 1.03 4.89 10.89
CA ASP A 28 0.78 6.28 11.32
C ASP A 28 -0.50 6.33 12.13
N ALA A 29 -0.36 6.46 13.44
CA ALA A 29 -1.51 6.46 14.34
C ALA A 29 -2.38 7.71 14.18
N SER A 30 -1.81 8.82 13.72
CA SER A 30 -2.57 10.07 13.57
C SER A 30 -3.63 9.95 12.48
N CYS A 31 -3.37 9.19 11.43
CA CYS A 31 -4.33 8.95 10.35
C CYS A 31 -4.83 7.51 10.30
N LYS A 32 -4.44 6.68 11.27
CA LYS A 32 -4.83 5.28 11.39
C LYS A 32 -4.60 4.54 10.07
N SER A 33 -3.42 4.68 9.53
CA SER A 33 -3.07 4.11 8.23
C SER A 33 -1.68 3.48 8.28
N GLN A 34 -1.50 2.41 7.50
CA GLN A 34 -0.18 1.87 7.25
C GLN A 34 0.36 2.56 6.01
N VAL A 35 1.46 3.28 6.18
CA VAL A 35 2.08 4.04 5.09
C VAL A 35 3.18 3.20 4.46
N PHE A 36 3.12 3.02 3.15
CA PHE A 36 4.12 2.29 2.39
C PHE A 36 4.88 3.27 1.49
N SER A 37 6.19 3.13 1.47
CA SER A 37 7.04 3.87 0.54
C SER A 37 7.76 2.89 -0.36
N ILE A 38 7.73 3.16 -1.66
CA ILE A 38 8.41 2.34 -2.67
C ILE A 38 9.42 3.24 -3.36
N GLN A 39 10.70 2.89 -3.28
CA GLN A 39 11.76 3.63 -3.94
C GLN A 39 12.33 2.78 -5.05
N ARG A 40 12.29 3.30 -6.28
CA ARG A 40 12.74 2.57 -7.45
C ARG A 40 13.35 3.55 -8.45
N GLN A 41 14.61 3.33 -8.80
CA GLN A 41 15.31 4.12 -9.83
C GLN A 41 15.22 5.63 -9.58
N GLY A 42 15.40 6.04 -8.33
CA GLY A 42 15.35 7.45 -7.95
C GLY A 42 13.96 8.04 -7.82
N THR A 43 12.92 7.26 -8.07
CA THR A 43 11.52 7.71 -7.92
C THR A 43 10.93 7.15 -6.64
N LEU A 44 10.23 7.99 -5.89
CA LEU A 44 9.56 7.62 -4.66
C LEU A 44 8.06 7.58 -4.90
N TYR A 45 7.44 6.46 -4.53
CA TYR A 45 5.98 6.29 -4.56
C TYR A 45 5.49 6.12 -3.13
N LEU A 46 4.40 6.79 -2.78
CA LEU A 46 3.86 6.78 -1.41
C LEU A 46 2.38 6.40 -1.43
N THR A 47 2.00 5.49 -0.54
CA THR A 47 0.58 5.17 -0.34
C THR A 47 0.30 4.99 1.14
N ALA A 48 -0.85 5.47 1.59
CA ALA A 48 -1.35 5.24 2.93
C ALA A 48 -2.63 4.38 2.81
N ILE A 49 -2.61 3.21 3.43
CA ILE A 49 -3.74 2.30 3.41
C ILE A 49 -4.42 2.35 4.77
N GLN A 50 -5.65 2.81 4.80
CA GLN A 50 -6.39 2.98 6.05
C GLN A 50 -6.66 1.64 6.73
N GLN A 51 -6.60 1.65 8.05
CA GLN A 51 -6.90 0.48 8.85
C GLN A 51 -8.28 -0.09 8.54
N ALA A 52 -9.27 0.79 8.30
CA ALA A 52 -10.62 0.37 7.95
C ALA A 52 -10.64 -0.48 6.66
N PHE A 53 -9.82 -0.12 5.67
CA PHE A 53 -9.69 -0.92 4.45
C PHE A 53 -9.10 -2.29 4.77
N MET A 54 -8.03 -2.31 5.58
CA MET A 54 -7.37 -3.57 5.95
C MET A 54 -8.30 -4.48 6.74
N ASP A 55 -9.08 -3.91 7.66
CA ASP A 55 -10.01 -4.68 8.50
C ASP A 55 -11.16 -5.27 7.69
N ASP A 56 -11.49 -4.66 6.56
CA ASP A 56 -12.61 -5.07 5.71
C ASP A 56 -12.26 -6.22 4.76
N HIS A 57 -11.01 -6.66 4.75
CA HIS A 57 -10.53 -7.69 3.82
C HIS A 57 -9.65 -8.72 4.55
N ASP A 58 -9.75 -9.99 4.13
CA ASP A 58 -8.79 -11.00 4.57
C ASP A 58 -7.44 -10.78 3.87
N ALA A 59 -6.36 -11.25 4.50
CA ALA A 59 -5.02 -11.07 3.95
C ALA A 59 -4.90 -11.57 2.50
N ARG A 60 -5.51 -12.71 2.20
CA ARG A 60 -5.46 -13.29 0.85
C ARG A 60 -6.25 -12.51 -0.19
N ASP A 61 -7.23 -11.70 0.25
CA ASP A 61 -8.08 -10.91 -0.65
C ASP A 61 -7.53 -9.51 -0.90
N ILE A 62 -6.58 -9.06 -0.09
CA ILE A 62 -6.03 -7.70 -0.18
C ILE A 62 -5.40 -7.42 -1.55
N PRO A 63 -4.58 -8.31 -2.14
CA PRO A 63 -4.02 -8.03 -3.46
C PRO A 63 -5.08 -7.79 -4.52
N ALA A 64 -6.15 -8.58 -4.53
CA ALA A 64 -7.25 -8.41 -5.47
C ALA A 64 -7.99 -7.08 -5.23
N ALA A 65 -8.19 -6.71 -3.95
CA ALA A 65 -8.84 -5.45 -3.60
C ALA A 65 -8.02 -4.26 -4.05
N LEU A 66 -6.69 -4.32 -3.88
CA LEU A 66 -5.80 -3.25 -4.34
C LEU A 66 -5.79 -3.16 -5.87
N GLY A 67 -5.88 -4.30 -6.55
CA GLY A 67 -6.01 -4.32 -8.00
C GLY A 67 -7.30 -3.65 -8.47
N ARG A 68 -8.42 -3.90 -7.79
CA ARG A 68 -9.70 -3.25 -8.12
C ARG A 68 -9.65 -1.74 -7.85
N PHE A 69 -8.86 -1.32 -6.87
CA PHE A 69 -8.65 0.10 -6.57
C PHE A 69 -7.73 0.78 -7.59
N HIS A 70 -7.06 0.02 -8.42
CA HIS A 70 -6.06 0.51 -9.38
C HIS A 70 -4.91 1.23 -8.70
N LEU A 71 -4.46 0.71 -7.55
CA LEU A 71 -3.43 1.36 -6.74
C LEU A 71 -2.13 1.59 -7.53
N VAL A 72 -1.67 0.58 -8.25
CA VAL A 72 -0.40 0.69 -8.99
C VAL A 72 -0.48 1.77 -10.08
N GLU A 73 -1.60 1.83 -10.78
CA GLU A 73 -1.82 2.85 -11.82
C GLU A 73 -1.81 4.26 -11.21
N HIS A 74 -2.48 4.44 -10.06
CA HIS A 74 -2.47 5.73 -9.36
C HIS A 74 -1.05 6.09 -8.88
N LEU A 75 -0.30 5.13 -8.36
CA LEU A 75 1.06 5.39 -7.92
C LEU A 75 1.96 5.81 -9.08
N ARG A 76 1.85 5.13 -10.22
CA ARG A 76 2.65 5.46 -11.40
C ARG A 76 2.29 6.83 -11.99
N ASP A 77 1.02 7.21 -11.93
CA ASP A 77 0.55 8.49 -12.43
C ASP A 77 0.92 9.65 -11.51
N LEU A 78 1.13 9.39 -10.23
CA LEU A 78 1.34 10.42 -9.21
C LEU A 78 2.62 10.17 -8.39
N PRO A 79 3.79 10.06 -9.04
CA PRO A 79 5.03 9.82 -8.31
C PRO A 79 5.33 10.97 -7.35
N GLY A 80 5.78 10.62 -6.14
CA GLY A 80 6.07 11.60 -5.10
C GLY A 80 4.85 12.09 -4.34
N GLN A 81 3.64 11.75 -4.77
CA GLN A 81 2.42 12.13 -4.08
C GLN A 81 1.85 10.95 -3.28
N LEU A 82 1.21 11.27 -2.17
CA LEU A 82 0.60 10.26 -1.32
C LEU A 82 -0.74 9.82 -1.91
N VAL A 83 -0.86 8.53 -2.24
CA VAL A 83 -2.12 7.94 -2.70
C VAL A 83 -2.80 7.30 -1.50
N LEU A 84 -4.02 7.73 -1.20
CA LEU A 84 -4.77 7.25 -0.05
C LEU A 84 -5.73 6.14 -0.46
N VAL A 85 -5.61 4.98 0.20
CA VAL A 85 -6.53 3.85 0.01
C VAL A 85 -7.49 3.83 1.18
N THR A 86 -8.75 4.05 0.91
CA THR A 86 -9.78 4.13 1.93
C THR A 86 -10.81 3.02 1.75
N LYS A 87 -11.55 2.75 2.81
CA LYS A 87 -12.74 1.92 2.70
C LYS A 87 -13.79 2.72 1.92
N ALA A 88 -14.23 2.14 0.83
CA ALA A 88 -15.19 2.82 -0.05
C ALA A 88 -16.58 2.91 0.60
#